data_3107d6fd083be8f0cf8f54ff533db0a2
#
_entry.id   3107d6fd083be8f0cf8f54ff533db0a2
#
_cell.length_a   1.000
_cell.length_b   1.000
_cell.length_c   1.000
_cell.angle_alpha   90.00
_cell.angle_beta   90.00
_cell.angle_gamma   90.00
#
_symmetry.space_group_name_H-M   'P 1'
#
loop_
_entity.id
_entity.type
_entity.pdbx_description
1 polymer ?
#
loop_
_entity_poly.entity_id
_entity_poly.type
_entity_poly.pdbx_seq_one_letter_code
_entity_poly.pdbx_strand_id
1 'polypeptide(L)'
;RDWSSDVCSSDLELLPSPRQREFMYHQLRKFRQTKSIFAIDFQNDGEYVGGCIAGGRRYLHINANGDVDPCVFIHYSNCNIREHTLLECLQSPLFMAYHDGQPFNQNQLRPCPMLENPEKLREMVKQTGAVSTDLESREDVDHLCSKCESYAKNWIPTAEKLWKLSPKSCRNTDKIAK
;
A
#
# COMPACT_ATOMS: atom_id res chain seq x y z
N ARG A 1 3.65 -4.60 24.58
CA ARG A 1 3.23 -3.64 23.54
C ARG A 1 2.88 -4.45 22.32
N ASP A 2 1.66 -4.31 21.90
CA ASP A 2 1.16 -5.00 20.70
C ASP A 2 1.79 -4.35 19.48
N TRP A 3 2.50 -5.12 18.67
CA TRP A 3 3.21 -4.63 17.48
C TRP A 3 2.26 -4.24 16.35
N SER A 4 0.97 -4.47 16.51
CA SER A 4 0.00 -4.36 15.43
C SER A 4 -0.61 -2.98 15.26
N SER A 5 -0.66 -2.14 16.30
CA SER A 5 -1.42 -0.91 16.28
C SER A 5 -0.64 0.35 15.94
N ASP A 6 0.68 0.37 16.16
CA ASP A 6 1.41 1.65 16.18
C ASP A 6 2.30 1.94 14.95
N VAL A 7 2.61 0.95 14.12
CA VAL A 7 3.75 1.06 13.19
C VAL A 7 3.50 1.95 11.97
N CYS A 8 2.26 2.27 11.64
CA CYS A 8 1.99 3.08 10.43
C CYS A 8 1.18 4.35 10.65
N SER A 9 0.30 4.40 11.63
CA SER A 9 -0.55 5.56 11.84
C SER A 9 0.07 6.61 12.74
N SER A 10 0.89 6.21 13.72
CA SER A 10 1.50 7.12 14.71
C SER A 10 2.96 7.50 14.41
N ASP A 11 3.73 6.65 13.71
CA ASP A 11 5.18 6.78 13.61
C ASP A 11 5.69 7.12 12.20
N LEU A 12 5.10 8.12 11.55
CA LEU A 12 5.62 8.63 10.26
C LEU A 12 7.09 9.07 10.35
N GLU A 13 7.56 9.42 11.55
CA GLU A 13 8.96 9.78 11.81
C GLU A 13 9.92 8.59 11.63
N LEU A 14 9.43 7.35 11.80
CA LEU A 14 10.21 6.13 11.57
C LEU A 14 10.26 5.72 10.10
N LEU A 15 9.44 6.31 9.24
CA LEU A 15 9.45 6.01 7.81
C LEU A 15 10.76 6.48 7.18
N PRO A 16 11.30 5.69 6.24
CA PRO A 16 12.54 6.07 5.56
C PRO A 16 12.35 7.34 4.75
N SER A 17 13.28 8.27 4.88
CA SER A 17 13.34 9.47 4.04
C SER A 17 13.51 9.09 2.56
N PRO A 18 13.19 9.98 1.59
CA PRO A 18 13.41 9.73 0.18
C PRO A 18 14.82 9.28 -0.16
N ARG A 19 15.83 9.86 0.52
CA ARG A 19 17.24 9.48 0.34
C ARG A 19 17.53 8.06 0.83
N GLN A 20 16.94 7.66 1.95
CA GLN A 20 17.09 6.30 2.49
C GLN A 20 16.37 5.29 1.58
N ARG A 21 15.17 5.61 1.09
CA ARG A 21 14.44 4.75 0.11
C ARG A 21 15.23 4.60 -1.19
N GLU A 22 15.78 5.68 -1.75
CA GLU A 22 16.64 5.63 -2.96
C GLU A 22 17.87 4.75 -2.72
N PHE A 23 18.53 4.91 -1.55
CA PHE A 23 19.66 4.06 -1.17
C PHE A 23 19.25 2.58 -1.12
N MET A 24 18.16 2.24 -0.42
CA MET A 24 17.65 0.87 -0.33
C MET A 24 17.25 0.30 -1.69
N TYR A 25 16.62 1.11 -2.55
CA TYR A 25 16.30 0.74 -3.92
C TYR A 25 17.52 0.21 -4.68
N HIS A 26 18.64 0.92 -4.62
CA HIS A 26 19.87 0.49 -5.31
C HIS A 26 20.55 -0.69 -4.60
N GLN A 27 20.62 -0.67 -3.27
CA GLN A 27 21.30 -1.73 -2.51
C GLN A 27 20.61 -3.08 -2.63
N LEU A 28 19.29 -3.13 -2.54
CA LEU A 28 18.56 -4.39 -2.68
C LEU A 28 18.65 -4.98 -4.09
N ARG A 29 18.66 -4.15 -5.13
CA ARG A 29 18.89 -4.64 -6.49
C ARG A 29 20.26 -5.25 -6.67
N LYS A 30 21.31 -4.58 -6.16
CA LYS A 30 22.67 -5.10 -6.15
C LYS A 30 22.78 -6.38 -5.30
N PHE A 31 22.16 -6.39 -4.13
CA PHE A 31 22.16 -7.55 -3.23
C PHE A 31 21.54 -8.78 -3.90
N ARG A 32 20.39 -8.64 -4.54
CA ARG A 32 19.71 -9.73 -5.27
C ARG A 32 20.51 -10.29 -6.44
N GLN A 33 21.39 -9.49 -7.05
CA GLN A 33 22.29 -9.94 -8.11
C GLN A 33 23.48 -10.74 -7.60
N THR A 34 23.88 -10.51 -6.35
CA THR A 34 25.14 -11.05 -5.78
C THR A 34 24.94 -12.08 -4.70
N LYS A 35 23.73 -12.23 -4.16
CA LYS A 35 23.40 -13.13 -3.04
C LYS A 35 22.20 -14.01 -3.36
N SER A 36 22.32 -15.28 -3.02
CA SER A 36 21.23 -16.27 -3.15
C SER A 36 20.26 -16.26 -1.97
N ILE A 37 19.84 -15.05 -1.53
CA ILE A 37 18.92 -14.86 -0.42
C ILE A 37 17.68 -14.12 -0.94
N PHE A 38 16.51 -14.62 -0.57
CA PHE A 38 15.25 -13.94 -0.87
C PHE A 38 15.14 -12.66 -0.02
N ALA A 39 14.90 -11.54 -0.66
CA ALA A 39 14.72 -10.24 -0.02
C ALA A 39 13.52 -9.51 -0.63
N ILE A 40 12.65 -8.96 0.22
CA ILE A 40 11.47 -8.18 -0.17
C ILE A 40 11.64 -6.74 0.32
N ASP A 41 11.21 -5.80 -0.51
CA ASP A 41 11.04 -4.39 -0.14
C ASP A 41 9.64 -3.93 -0.55
N PHE A 42 8.72 -3.93 0.39
CA PHE A 42 7.31 -3.58 0.14
C PHE A 42 7.12 -2.19 -0.50
N GLN A 43 8.03 -1.26 -0.23
CA GLN A 43 7.93 0.10 -0.72
C GLN A 43 8.51 0.29 -2.12
N ASN A 44 9.54 -0.50 -2.50
CA ASN A 44 10.25 -0.30 -3.76
C ASN A 44 10.07 -1.46 -4.77
N ASP A 45 9.38 -2.54 -4.39
CA ASP A 45 9.22 -3.71 -5.24
C ASP A 45 7.94 -3.68 -6.12
N GLY A 46 7.17 -2.62 -6.06
CA GLY A 46 5.94 -2.49 -6.84
C GLY A 46 6.12 -2.79 -8.33
N GLU A 47 7.25 -2.41 -8.91
CA GLU A 47 7.57 -2.71 -10.32
C GLU A 47 7.69 -4.21 -10.63
N TYR A 48 8.10 -5.04 -9.67
CA TYR A 48 8.22 -6.50 -9.88
C TYR A 48 6.90 -7.23 -9.74
N VAL A 49 6.00 -6.68 -8.94
CA VAL A 49 4.70 -7.31 -8.62
C VAL A 49 3.51 -6.61 -9.29
N GLY A 50 3.76 -5.54 -10.02
CA GLY A 50 2.73 -4.80 -10.76
C GLY A 50 1.88 -3.89 -9.87
N GLY A 51 2.47 -3.22 -8.90
CA GLY A 51 1.80 -2.29 -8.00
C GLY A 51 1.60 -2.84 -6.58
N CYS A 52 0.57 -2.38 -5.88
CA CYS A 52 0.22 -2.85 -4.54
C CYS A 52 -0.23 -4.30 -4.55
N ILE A 53 0.21 -5.09 -3.57
CA ILE A 53 -0.15 -6.51 -3.43
C ILE A 53 -1.33 -6.76 -2.49
N ALA A 54 -1.78 -5.74 -1.78
CA ALA A 54 -2.85 -5.79 -0.79
C ALA A 54 -4.26 -5.90 -1.41
N GLY A 55 -5.29 -5.87 -0.57
CA GLY A 55 -6.69 -5.94 -0.99
C GLY A 55 -7.07 -7.28 -1.61
N GLY A 56 -6.53 -8.39 -1.08
CA GLY A 56 -6.83 -9.74 -1.57
C GLY A 56 -6.09 -10.12 -2.87
N ARG A 57 -5.35 -9.22 -3.50
CA ARG A 57 -4.63 -9.52 -4.74
C ARG A 57 -3.53 -10.55 -4.55
N ARG A 58 -2.76 -10.45 -3.46
CA ARG A 58 -1.69 -11.38 -3.07
C ARG A 58 -1.75 -11.72 -1.60
N TYR A 59 -2.28 -10.82 -0.78
CA TYR A 59 -2.52 -11.02 0.64
C TYR A 59 -3.61 -10.08 1.15
N LEU A 60 -4.09 -10.37 2.34
CA LEU A 60 -4.96 -9.57 3.18
C LEU A 60 -4.52 -9.72 4.63
N HIS A 61 -5.11 -8.95 5.51
CA HIS A 61 -4.89 -9.06 6.96
C HIS A 61 -6.21 -9.41 7.66
N ILE A 62 -6.15 -10.25 8.68
CA ILE A 62 -7.27 -10.51 9.59
C ILE A 62 -6.79 -10.12 10.97
N ASN A 63 -7.44 -9.13 11.58
CA ASN A 63 -7.07 -8.66 12.91
C ASN A 63 -7.59 -9.59 14.02
N ALA A 64 -7.24 -9.31 15.28
CA ALA A 64 -7.62 -10.13 16.44
C ALA A 64 -9.16 -10.18 16.66
N ASN A 65 -9.90 -9.18 16.21
CA ASN A 65 -11.37 -9.17 16.27
C ASN A 65 -12.02 -9.94 15.12
N GLY A 66 -11.24 -10.36 14.12
CA GLY A 66 -11.74 -11.06 12.94
C GLY A 66 -12.12 -10.13 11.79
N ASP A 67 -11.86 -8.82 11.89
CA ASP A 67 -12.09 -7.91 10.77
C ASP A 67 -11.09 -8.19 9.66
N VAL A 68 -11.56 -8.16 8.41
CA VAL A 68 -10.75 -8.46 7.24
C VAL A 68 -10.33 -7.17 6.58
N ASP A 69 -9.08 -6.79 6.81
CA ASP A 69 -8.47 -5.57 6.33
C ASP A 69 -7.72 -5.79 5.00
N PRO A 70 -7.65 -4.80 4.11
CA PRO A 70 -6.89 -4.91 2.86
C PRO A 70 -5.39 -5.14 3.09
N CYS A 71 -4.84 -4.59 4.17
CA CYS A 71 -3.41 -4.58 4.47
C CYS A 71 -3.21 -4.51 5.98
N VAL A 72 -2.12 -5.08 6.48
CA VAL A 72 -1.72 -4.99 7.90
C VAL A 72 -1.51 -3.54 8.37
N PHE A 73 -1.33 -2.60 7.46
CA PHE A 73 -1.13 -1.18 7.76
C PHE A 73 -2.38 -0.31 7.50
N ILE A 74 -3.46 -0.88 7.01
CA ILE A 74 -4.67 -0.14 6.62
C ILE A 74 -5.85 -0.77 7.33
N HIS A 75 -6.22 -0.16 8.44
CA HIS A 75 -7.20 -0.67 9.40
C HIS A 75 -8.60 -0.13 9.08
N TYR A 76 -9.14 -0.56 7.94
CA TYR A 76 -10.53 -0.29 7.53
C TYR A 76 -11.14 -1.54 6.93
N SER A 77 -12.39 -1.83 7.28
CA SER A 77 -13.11 -3.00 6.75
C SER A 77 -14.61 -2.76 6.61
N ASN A 78 -15.22 -3.59 5.76
CA ASN A 78 -16.68 -3.78 5.67
C ASN A 78 -17.09 -5.18 6.14
N CYS A 79 -16.13 -6.04 6.55
CA CYS A 79 -16.41 -7.47 6.68
C CYS A 79 -15.62 -8.11 7.83
N ASN A 80 -16.27 -9.03 8.54
CA ASN A 80 -15.65 -9.80 9.62
C ASN A 80 -15.74 -11.30 9.31
N ILE A 81 -14.64 -12.04 9.46
CA ILE A 81 -14.54 -13.48 9.16
C ILE A 81 -15.39 -14.36 10.07
N ARG A 82 -15.87 -13.82 11.21
CA ARG A 82 -16.77 -14.54 12.12
C ARG A 82 -18.22 -14.52 11.64
N GLU A 83 -18.57 -13.61 10.74
CA GLU A 83 -19.92 -13.39 10.24
C GLU A 83 -20.05 -13.79 8.76
N HIS A 84 -18.94 -13.73 8.02
CA HIS A 84 -18.87 -13.96 6.59
C HIS A 84 -17.79 -14.96 6.22
N THR A 85 -17.95 -15.63 5.11
CA THR A 85 -16.89 -16.46 4.51
C THR A 85 -15.76 -15.58 3.97
N LEU A 86 -14.56 -16.14 3.86
CA LEU A 86 -13.42 -15.43 3.26
C LEU A 86 -13.72 -14.93 1.85
N LEU A 87 -14.48 -15.70 1.07
CA LEU A 87 -14.86 -15.29 -0.29
C LEU A 87 -15.80 -14.08 -0.29
N GLU A 88 -16.76 -14.03 0.61
CA GLU A 88 -17.62 -12.86 0.79
C GLU A 88 -16.83 -11.64 1.23
N CYS A 89 -15.86 -11.82 2.14
CA CYS A 89 -14.99 -10.73 2.56
C CYS A 89 -14.13 -10.19 1.40
N LEU A 90 -13.61 -11.06 0.52
CA LEU A 90 -12.88 -10.65 -0.69
C LEU A 90 -13.77 -9.93 -1.71
N GLN A 91 -15.08 -10.11 -1.63
CA GLN A 91 -16.07 -9.43 -2.46
C GLN A 91 -16.72 -8.23 -1.76
N SER A 92 -16.27 -7.88 -0.57
CA SER A 92 -16.76 -6.71 0.16
C SER A 92 -16.47 -5.40 -0.60
N PRO A 93 -17.26 -4.34 -0.37
CA PRO A 93 -17.11 -3.09 -1.13
C PRO A 93 -15.70 -2.53 -1.14
N LEU A 94 -14.99 -2.53 0.01
CA LEU A 94 -13.62 -2.01 0.08
C LEU A 94 -12.64 -2.87 -0.73
N PHE A 95 -12.76 -4.20 -0.67
CA PHE A 95 -11.89 -5.10 -1.45
C PHE A 95 -12.14 -4.96 -2.95
N MET A 96 -13.41 -4.78 -3.36
CA MET A 96 -13.74 -4.50 -4.76
C MET A 96 -13.19 -3.14 -5.22
N ALA A 97 -13.26 -2.11 -4.38
CA ALA A 97 -12.64 -0.81 -4.68
C ALA A 97 -11.11 -0.92 -4.84
N TYR A 98 -10.46 -1.77 -4.04
CA TYR A 98 -9.03 -2.10 -4.21
C TYR A 98 -8.76 -2.83 -5.52
N HIS A 99 -9.60 -3.79 -5.89
CA HIS A 99 -9.47 -4.54 -7.14
C HIS A 99 -9.58 -3.61 -8.35
N ASP A 100 -10.62 -2.78 -8.37
CA ASP A 100 -10.93 -1.92 -9.51
C ASP A 100 -10.00 -0.70 -9.62
N GLY A 101 -9.49 -0.20 -8.47
CA GLY A 101 -8.61 0.96 -8.39
C GLY A 101 -7.15 0.68 -8.73
N GLN A 102 -6.73 -0.58 -8.81
CA GLN A 102 -5.34 -0.92 -9.10
C GLN A 102 -5.00 -0.86 -10.60
N PRO A 103 -3.79 -0.41 -10.96
CA PRO A 103 -2.75 0.15 -10.09
C PRO A 103 -3.09 1.57 -9.63
N PHE A 104 -2.94 1.86 -8.34
CA PHE A 104 -3.24 3.19 -7.78
C PHE A 104 -2.37 4.31 -8.34
N ASN A 105 -1.23 3.94 -8.95
CA ASN A 105 -0.34 4.87 -9.63
C ASN A 105 0.34 4.17 -10.82
N GLN A 106 0.53 4.88 -11.93
CA GLN A 106 1.27 4.37 -13.09
C GLN A 106 2.75 4.16 -12.77
N ASN A 107 3.32 5.03 -11.93
CA ASN A 107 4.63 4.83 -11.35
C ASN A 107 4.55 3.77 -10.23
N GLN A 108 4.98 2.56 -10.53
CA GLN A 108 4.91 1.44 -9.59
C GLN A 108 5.94 1.49 -8.45
N LEU A 109 6.74 2.54 -8.35
CA LEU A 109 7.50 2.90 -7.16
C LEU A 109 6.67 3.74 -6.18
N ARG A 110 5.39 3.96 -6.52
CA ARG A 110 4.37 4.62 -5.69
C ARG A 110 3.12 3.74 -5.59
N PRO A 111 3.25 2.47 -5.15
CA PRO A 111 2.14 1.52 -5.22
C PRO A 111 1.10 1.67 -4.11
N CYS A 112 1.46 2.25 -2.96
CA CYS A 112 0.62 2.23 -1.77
C CYS A 112 -0.49 3.28 -1.81
N PRO A 113 -1.76 2.91 -1.60
CA PRO A 113 -2.86 3.88 -1.55
C PRO A 113 -2.87 4.72 -0.27
N MET A 114 -2.12 4.34 0.77
CA MET A 114 -2.02 5.12 2.01
C MET A 114 -0.79 6.06 1.98
N LEU A 115 0.40 5.49 1.83
CA LEU A 115 1.65 6.25 1.98
C LEU A 115 2.00 7.10 0.77
N GLU A 116 1.49 6.76 -0.42
CA GLU A 116 1.95 7.38 -1.66
C GLU A 116 0.81 7.99 -2.51
N ASN A 117 -0.42 7.54 -2.26
CA ASN A 117 -1.62 8.04 -2.94
C ASN A 117 -2.78 8.17 -1.93
N PRO A 118 -2.62 8.95 -0.84
CA PRO A 118 -3.59 8.98 0.27
C PRO A 118 -4.99 9.42 -0.16
N GLU A 119 -5.12 10.19 -1.23
CA GLU A 119 -6.38 10.55 -1.84
C GLU A 119 -7.16 9.31 -2.32
N LYS A 120 -6.47 8.25 -2.76
CA LYS A 120 -7.11 7.01 -3.22
C LYS A 120 -7.69 6.21 -2.05
N LEU A 121 -6.95 6.11 -0.95
CA LEU A 121 -7.48 5.46 0.24
C LEU A 121 -8.70 6.20 0.79
N ARG A 122 -8.60 7.52 0.91
CA ARG A 122 -9.70 8.39 1.37
C ARG A 122 -10.97 8.17 0.52
N GLU A 123 -10.80 8.18 -0.80
CA GLU A 123 -11.89 7.97 -1.75
C GLU A 123 -12.53 6.59 -1.56
N MET A 124 -11.74 5.51 -1.55
CA MET A 124 -12.23 4.14 -1.39
C MET A 124 -12.98 3.93 -0.08
N VAL A 125 -12.41 4.38 1.06
CA VAL A 125 -13.06 4.22 2.37
C VAL A 125 -14.39 4.97 2.43
N LYS A 126 -14.44 6.22 1.93
CA LYS A 126 -15.67 7.02 1.93
C LYS A 126 -16.76 6.45 1.00
N GLN A 127 -16.38 6.02 -0.19
CA GLN A 127 -17.32 5.46 -1.16
C GLN A 127 -17.91 4.12 -0.72
N THR A 128 -17.12 3.33 -0.02
CA THR A 128 -17.53 1.98 0.40
C THR A 128 -18.19 1.95 1.78
N GLY A 129 -18.11 3.04 2.54
CA GLY A 129 -18.59 3.08 3.91
C GLY A 129 -17.79 2.16 4.87
N ALA A 130 -16.56 1.82 4.51
CA ALA A 130 -15.70 1.03 5.38
C ALA A 130 -15.43 1.78 6.70
N VAL A 131 -15.41 1.03 7.79
CA VAL A 131 -15.20 1.57 9.14
C VAL A 131 -13.80 1.27 9.64
N SER A 132 -13.28 2.12 10.53
CA SER A 132 -11.99 1.86 11.17
C SER A 132 -12.07 0.61 12.04
N THR A 133 -11.09 -0.27 11.86
CA THR A 133 -10.89 -1.53 12.60
C THR A 133 -9.73 -1.45 13.57
N ASP A 134 -9.18 -0.25 13.77
CA ASP A 134 -8.12 -0.02 14.75
C ASP A 134 -8.58 -0.48 16.14
N LEU A 135 -7.72 -1.27 16.81
CA LEU A 135 -8.06 -1.93 18.06
C LEU A 135 -7.94 -1.01 19.28
N GLU A 136 -7.13 0.02 19.20
CA GLU A 136 -6.90 0.96 20.29
C GLU A 136 -7.75 2.23 20.16
N SER A 137 -7.72 2.84 18.99
CA SER A 137 -8.49 4.04 18.72
C SER A 137 -8.95 4.11 17.27
N ARG A 138 -10.26 4.17 17.06
CA ARG A 138 -10.80 4.31 15.69
C ARG A 138 -10.31 5.61 15.08
N GLU A 139 -9.52 5.49 14.02
CA GLU A 139 -9.00 6.65 13.31
C GLU A 139 -9.88 7.00 12.11
N ASP A 140 -10.19 8.30 11.98
CA ASP A 140 -10.87 8.83 10.81
C ASP A 140 -9.94 8.82 9.59
N VAL A 141 -10.48 8.47 8.42
CA VAL A 141 -9.68 8.33 7.18
C VAL A 141 -9.12 9.67 6.71
N ASP A 142 -9.80 10.79 6.94
CA ASP A 142 -9.28 12.10 6.58
C ASP A 142 -8.08 12.46 7.44
N HIS A 143 -8.12 12.12 8.72
CA HIS A 143 -6.99 12.33 9.63
C HIS A 143 -5.78 11.49 9.22
N LEU A 144 -5.94 10.18 9.01
CA LEU A 144 -4.87 9.29 8.55
C LEU A 144 -4.25 9.78 7.24
N CYS A 145 -5.08 10.06 6.24
CA CYS A 145 -4.59 10.49 4.93
C CYS A 145 -3.87 11.84 4.98
N SER A 146 -4.35 12.78 5.80
CA SER A 146 -3.70 14.08 5.99
C SER A 146 -2.29 13.94 6.57
N LYS A 147 -2.08 13.02 7.50
CA LYS A 147 -0.73 12.70 8.01
C LYS A 147 0.20 12.21 6.89
N CYS A 148 -0.28 11.38 5.98
CA CYS A 148 0.53 10.77 4.92
C CYS A 148 0.86 11.73 3.75
N GLU A 149 0.11 12.83 3.56
CA GLU A 149 0.27 13.71 2.39
C GLU A 149 1.68 14.29 2.23
N SER A 150 2.29 14.71 3.31
CA SER A 150 3.65 15.26 3.28
C SER A 150 4.67 14.21 2.84
N TYR A 151 4.57 13.00 3.39
CA TYR A 151 5.44 11.88 3.02
C TYR A 151 5.27 11.52 1.54
N ALA A 152 4.02 11.40 1.07
CA ALA A 152 3.71 11.13 -0.32
C ALA A 152 4.33 12.16 -1.27
N LYS A 153 4.14 13.46 -0.98
CA LYS A 153 4.68 14.57 -1.79
C LYS A 153 6.21 14.57 -1.85
N ASN A 154 6.86 14.31 -0.72
CA ASN A 154 8.33 14.29 -0.63
C ASN A 154 8.96 13.15 -1.43
N TRP A 155 8.25 12.03 -1.60
CA TRP A 155 8.76 10.89 -2.37
C TRP A 155 8.64 11.07 -3.89
N ILE A 156 7.70 11.88 -4.39
CA ILE A 156 7.41 12.03 -5.82
C ILE A 156 8.66 12.29 -6.68
N PRO A 157 9.51 13.30 -6.39
CA PRO A 157 10.63 13.63 -7.28
C PRO A 157 11.60 12.46 -7.43
N THR A 158 11.89 11.77 -6.33
CA THR A 158 12.81 10.61 -6.34
C THR A 158 12.18 9.43 -7.06
N ALA A 159 10.92 9.13 -6.79
CA ALA A 159 10.19 8.05 -7.46
C ALA A 159 10.13 8.26 -8.98
N GLU A 160 9.83 9.46 -9.44
CA GLU A 160 9.78 9.78 -10.88
C GLU A 160 11.16 9.66 -11.55
N LYS A 161 12.22 10.11 -10.87
CA LYS A 161 13.60 9.93 -11.34
C LYS A 161 13.95 8.45 -11.51
N LEU A 162 13.70 7.65 -10.47
CA LEU A 162 14.01 6.21 -10.48
C LEU A 162 13.15 5.45 -11.49
N TRP A 163 11.85 5.80 -11.61
CA TRP A 163 10.94 5.16 -12.54
C TRP A 163 11.37 5.34 -14.00
N LYS A 164 11.81 6.53 -14.38
CA LYS A 164 12.35 6.79 -15.73
C LYS A 164 13.55 5.91 -16.09
N LEU A 165 14.33 5.49 -15.11
CA LEU A 165 15.47 4.60 -15.28
C LEU A 165 15.06 3.12 -15.30
N SER A 166 13.82 2.79 -14.90
CA SER A 166 13.36 1.41 -14.88
C SER A 166 13.03 0.90 -16.28
N PRO A 167 13.47 -0.33 -16.65
CA PRO A 167 13.10 -0.96 -17.91
C PRO A 167 11.58 -1.14 -18.10
N LYS A 168 10.79 -1.01 -17.04
CA LYS A 168 9.34 -1.16 -17.09
C LYS A 168 8.60 0.14 -17.36
N SER A 169 9.24 1.30 -17.21
CA SER A 169 8.64 2.59 -17.57
C SER A 169 8.26 2.65 -19.05
N CYS A 170 9.07 2.05 -19.94
CA CYS A 170 8.83 2.02 -21.37
C CYS A 170 7.68 1.10 -21.79
N ARG A 171 7.34 0.06 -21.00
CA ARG A 171 6.28 -0.92 -21.37
C ARG A 171 4.86 -0.41 -21.07
N ASN A 172 4.71 0.61 -20.24
CA ASN A 172 3.40 1.17 -19.91
C ASN A 172 2.90 2.16 -20.97
N THR A 173 3.78 2.74 -21.78
CA THR A 173 3.38 3.65 -22.88
C THR A 173 2.69 2.91 -24.02
N ASP A 174 2.99 1.63 -24.23
CA ASP A 174 2.42 0.85 -25.34
C ASP A 174 1.03 0.25 -25.05
N LYS A 175 0.58 0.27 -23.79
CA LYS A 175 -0.76 -0.24 -23.40
C LYS A 175 -1.87 0.83 -23.40
N ILE A 176 -1.50 2.12 -23.51
CA ILE A 176 -2.46 3.24 -23.56
C ILE A 176 -2.87 3.55 -25.01
N ALA A 177 -2.21 2.93 -25.99
CA ALA A 177 -2.46 3.14 -27.43
C ALA A 177 -3.26 2.02 -28.11
N LYS A 178 -4.05 1.23 -27.34
CA LYS A 178 -4.98 0.23 -27.91
C LYS A 178 -6.36 0.36 -27.32
#